data_a41130466ed3abbe49f440b12b8a05bf
#
_entry.id   a41130466ed3abbe49f440b12b8a05bf
#
_cell.length_a   1.000
_cell.length_b   1.000
_cell.length_c   1.000
_cell.angle_alpha   90.00
_cell.angle_beta   90.00
_cell.angle_gamma   90.00
#
_symmetry.space_group_name_H-M   'P 1'
#
loop_
_entity.id
_entity.type
_entity.pdbx_description
1 polymer ?
#
loop_
_entity_poly.entity_id
_entity_poly.type
_entity_poly.pdbx_seq_one_letter_code
_entity_poly.pdbx_strand_id
1 'polypeptide(L)'
;MKTTLLRLSRRAACLVLAGGLLTSCSLLPAASPRHEGTAASQAPQYYSDAWLSDDSLHYVYSCAGNGGGTILRGGKVLYKASSSDSIQLLKDTLTGEAGHYLVAHSTPGTEERTSTLYDADGNAVMTFPYAVSATLSGGLLILRDDADVWAFENGTTGGIRVYDLATGAELPVPETALDCIVVDEGGQRLVFNCYDLPEGLTYAYDDPDQPLHQYVLVTDREGNVLMREDGCTASSLASYRGGFADWLDLSWFRGADWGIAREALYNVLTGQLLTGEDDSAVSACGVGVACLQSRQDSRSILYDLNGGEAVELGRFDWAVNTYTPGCVVLFGSDDPDSPYTLIDLASGESIGVQRYDTDYRSGNVAVLTADNILKVYDGTTGALLTDVEAAPVEEAQSISVTALPDGYALLQYNDENYDTIAAQTYGGDGLLWSSAGEAEQYTYASYLTSTANGPVLTARRDSRDGSSLYDVLDMEGNVLLRRLGSCYSIDGLPDDCFIARQGFDYGLMDSTGQWLYRESIFSSPSDDAGGGYLY
;
A
#
# COMPACT_ATOMS: atom_id res chain seq x y z
N MET A 1 8.10 8.53 -32.11
CA MET A 1 9.00 8.98 -31.04
C MET A 1 8.32 9.86 -29.96
N LYS A 2 7.02 9.77 -29.73
CA LYS A 2 6.30 10.52 -28.66
C LYS A 2 5.51 9.63 -27.69
N THR A 3 5.49 8.33 -27.88
CA THR A 3 4.67 7.39 -27.10
C THR A 3 5.43 6.63 -26.00
N THR A 4 6.75 6.69 -26.01
CA THR A 4 7.60 5.92 -25.07
C THR A 4 7.80 6.61 -23.71
N LEU A 5 7.49 7.89 -23.59
CA LEU A 5 7.68 8.67 -22.34
C LEU A 5 6.51 8.55 -21.34
N LEU A 6 5.34 8.08 -21.78
CA LEU A 6 4.16 7.99 -20.92
C LEU A 6 4.06 6.67 -20.10
N ARG A 7 4.80 5.63 -20.49
CA ARG A 7 4.77 4.32 -19.79
C ARG A 7 5.74 4.20 -18.62
N LEU A 8 6.83 4.97 -18.63
CA LEU A 8 7.75 5.07 -17.48
C LEU A 8 7.17 5.85 -16.30
N SER A 9 6.12 6.65 -16.51
CA SER A 9 5.52 7.46 -15.45
C SER A 9 4.63 6.68 -14.47
N ARG A 10 4.03 5.56 -14.88
CA ARG A 10 3.10 4.80 -13.99
C ARG A 10 3.81 3.88 -12.99
N ARG A 11 4.95 3.30 -13.34
CA ARG A 11 5.78 2.53 -12.39
C ARG A 11 6.66 3.41 -11.50
N ALA A 12 7.00 4.63 -11.95
CA ALA A 12 7.72 5.62 -11.16
C ALA A 12 6.82 6.35 -10.13
N ALA A 13 5.51 6.42 -10.34
CA ALA A 13 4.59 7.11 -9.43
C ALA A 13 4.46 6.41 -8.06
N CYS A 14 4.54 5.08 -8.00
CA CYS A 14 4.52 4.36 -6.72
C CYS A 14 5.81 4.51 -5.91
N LEU A 15 6.95 4.77 -6.56
CA LEU A 15 8.24 4.99 -5.88
C LEU A 15 8.46 6.47 -5.48
N VAL A 16 7.77 7.42 -6.11
CA VAL A 16 7.91 8.85 -5.81
C VAL A 16 7.03 9.28 -4.64
N LEU A 17 5.93 8.56 -4.35
CA LEU A 17 5.10 8.85 -3.17
C LEU A 17 5.78 8.47 -1.84
N ALA A 18 6.72 7.52 -1.85
CA ALA A 18 7.54 7.21 -0.67
C ALA A 18 8.71 8.18 -0.46
N GLY A 19 9.15 8.89 -1.51
CA GLY A 19 10.27 9.85 -1.46
C GLY A 19 9.88 11.31 -1.22
N GLY A 20 8.62 11.67 -1.39
CA GLY A 20 8.15 13.06 -1.32
C GLY A 20 7.90 13.60 0.09
N LEU A 21 7.90 12.75 1.10
CA LEU A 21 7.64 13.15 2.50
C LEU A 21 8.90 13.58 3.28
N LEU A 22 10.09 13.59 2.65
CA LEU A 22 11.35 13.85 3.34
C LEU A 22 11.90 15.29 3.21
N THR A 23 11.18 16.25 2.60
CA THR A 23 11.75 17.58 2.32
C THR A 23 11.02 18.78 2.90
N SER A 24 10.28 18.64 3.99
CA SER A 24 9.74 19.83 4.68
C SER A 24 10.08 19.89 6.17
N CYS A 25 11.37 19.85 6.49
CA CYS A 25 11.84 20.35 7.79
C CYS A 25 12.37 21.77 7.59
N SER A 26 11.54 22.78 7.81
CA SER A 26 11.94 24.18 7.79
C SER A 26 12.61 24.58 9.12
N LEU A 27 13.70 25.31 8.97
CA LEU A 27 14.55 25.91 9.98
C LEU A 27 13.79 26.70 11.06
N LEU A 28 13.99 26.35 12.32
CA LEU A 28 13.62 27.19 13.46
C LEU A 28 14.77 28.17 13.80
N PRO A 29 14.46 29.42 14.21
CA PRO A 29 15.47 30.37 14.63
C PRO A 29 16.07 30.00 15.98
N ALA A 30 17.36 30.25 16.13
CA ALA A 30 18.16 29.95 17.30
C ALA A 30 17.78 30.80 18.53
N ALA A 31 17.96 30.15 19.67
CA ALA A 31 18.17 30.69 21.03
C ALA A 31 16.97 30.90 21.92
N SER A 32 16.79 29.97 22.83
CA SER A 32 16.26 30.23 24.17
C SER A 32 17.04 29.40 25.24
N PRO A 33 17.12 29.84 26.47
CA PRO A 33 18.16 29.45 27.39
C PRO A 33 18.00 28.03 27.93
N ARG A 34 19.13 27.40 28.20
CA ARG A 34 19.25 26.08 28.84
C ARG A 34 18.44 26.06 30.15
N HIS A 35 17.42 25.21 30.18
CA HIS A 35 16.91 24.68 31.43
C HIS A 35 17.58 23.34 31.69
N GLU A 36 18.28 23.23 32.81
CA GLU A 36 18.71 21.94 33.35
C GLU A 36 17.45 21.15 33.73
N GLY A 37 17.06 20.22 32.85
CA GLY A 37 15.93 19.34 33.09
C GLY A 37 16.34 18.20 34.01
N THR A 38 15.81 18.19 35.21
CA THR A 38 15.68 16.95 36.01
C THR A 38 15.03 15.88 35.15
N ALA A 39 15.59 14.65 35.19
CA ALA A 39 15.05 13.49 34.52
C ALA A 39 13.53 13.41 34.75
N ALA A 40 12.76 13.71 33.71
CA ALA A 40 11.32 13.59 33.75
C ALA A 40 10.99 12.12 33.95
N SER A 41 10.37 11.81 35.09
CA SER A 41 9.72 10.51 35.28
C SER A 41 8.78 10.30 34.10
N GLN A 42 8.94 9.20 33.39
CA GLN A 42 7.97 8.84 32.34
C GLN A 42 6.59 8.91 32.93
N ALA A 43 5.75 9.81 32.41
CA ALA A 43 4.35 9.84 32.76
C ALA A 43 3.76 8.45 32.46
N PRO A 44 2.89 7.92 33.33
CA PRO A 44 2.27 6.64 33.06
C PRO A 44 1.59 6.70 31.69
N GLN A 45 1.93 5.76 30.82
CA GLN A 45 1.27 5.61 29.53
C GLN A 45 -0.10 5.01 29.81
N TYR A 46 -1.16 5.71 29.47
CA TYR A 46 -2.52 5.20 29.55
C TYR A 46 -2.90 4.65 28.18
N TYR A 47 -3.34 3.41 28.16
CA TYR A 47 -3.80 2.74 26.95
C TYR A 47 -5.31 2.53 27.06
N SER A 48 -6.02 2.65 25.92
CA SER A 48 -7.42 2.23 25.87
C SER A 48 -7.52 0.71 26.07
N ASP A 49 -8.64 0.24 26.61
CA ASP A 49 -8.85 -1.21 26.75
C ASP A 49 -8.81 -1.93 25.42
N ALA A 50 -9.28 -1.30 24.33
CA ALA A 50 -9.19 -1.81 22.97
C ALA A 50 -7.74 -1.98 22.51
N TRP A 51 -6.88 -0.98 22.77
CA TRP A 51 -5.45 -1.05 22.46
C TRP A 51 -4.73 -2.12 23.27
N LEU A 52 -5.05 -2.27 24.55
CA LEU A 52 -4.45 -3.30 25.40
C LEU A 52 -4.87 -4.73 25.02
N SER A 53 -6.04 -4.88 24.42
CA SER A 53 -6.56 -6.17 23.91
C SER A 53 -6.17 -6.48 22.47
N ASP A 54 -5.54 -5.51 21.76
CA ASP A 54 -5.08 -5.74 20.40
C ASP A 54 -3.82 -6.60 20.40
N ASP A 55 -3.92 -7.77 19.82
CA ASP A 55 -2.84 -8.74 19.69
C ASP A 55 -1.97 -8.54 18.43
N SER A 56 -2.28 -7.53 17.60
CA SER A 56 -1.55 -7.23 16.37
C SER A 56 -0.22 -6.54 16.66
N LEU A 57 0.74 -6.74 15.77
CA LEU A 57 2.02 -6.01 15.78
C LEU A 57 1.90 -4.68 15.05
N HIS A 58 2.41 -3.62 15.65
CA HIS A 58 2.45 -2.29 15.04
C HIS A 58 3.86 -1.74 15.01
N TYR A 59 4.21 -1.13 13.90
CA TYR A 59 5.48 -0.43 13.73
C TYR A 59 5.27 1.08 13.74
N VAL A 60 5.88 1.75 14.70
CA VAL A 60 5.88 3.22 14.80
C VAL A 60 7.28 3.71 14.43
N TYR A 61 7.39 4.39 13.29
CA TYR A 61 8.63 5.00 12.83
C TYR A 61 9.02 6.19 13.72
N SER A 62 10.29 6.26 14.12
CA SER A 62 10.78 7.40 14.91
C SER A 62 10.98 8.64 14.04
N CYS A 63 10.22 9.71 14.31
CA CYS A 63 10.44 11.02 13.69
C CYS A 63 11.65 11.78 14.28
N ALA A 64 12.35 11.22 15.26
CA ALA A 64 13.44 11.88 15.99
C ALA A 64 14.78 11.94 15.22
N GLY A 65 14.81 11.58 13.94
CA GLY A 65 16.02 11.63 13.10
C GLY A 65 17.05 10.53 13.40
N ASN A 66 16.78 9.64 14.34
CA ASN A 66 17.71 8.59 14.77
C ASN A 66 17.60 7.31 13.93
N GLY A 67 16.79 7.33 12.85
CA GLY A 67 16.63 6.19 11.93
C GLY A 67 15.95 4.96 12.52
N GLY A 68 15.58 4.97 13.78
CA GLY A 68 14.98 3.84 14.48
C GLY A 68 13.46 3.97 14.59
N GLY A 69 12.81 2.85 14.89
CA GLY A 69 11.38 2.77 15.16
C GLY A 69 11.10 1.86 16.34
N THR A 70 9.84 1.66 16.63
CA THR A 70 9.39 0.86 17.78
C THR A 70 8.36 -0.17 17.32
N ILE A 71 8.51 -1.41 17.74
CA ILE A 71 7.49 -2.45 17.60
C ILE A 71 6.67 -2.53 18.87
N LEU A 72 5.36 -2.46 18.70
CA LEU A 72 4.36 -2.49 19.78
C LEU A 72 3.40 -3.66 19.57
N ARG A 73 2.90 -4.23 20.68
CA ARG A 73 1.77 -5.16 20.72
C ARG A 73 0.99 -4.94 22.01
N GLY A 74 -0.33 -4.72 21.91
CA GLY A 74 -1.17 -4.48 23.08
C GLY A 74 -0.64 -3.36 23.99
N GLY A 75 -0.11 -2.28 23.41
CA GLY A 75 0.52 -1.18 24.15
C GLY A 75 1.88 -1.50 24.77
N LYS A 76 2.39 -2.72 24.65
CA LYS A 76 3.70 -3.12 25.14
C LYS A 76 4.77 -2.88 24.06
N VAL A 77 5.88 -2.24 24.45
CA VAL A 77 7.06 -2.13 23.58
C VAL A 77 7.77 -3.49 23.55
N LEU A 78 7.84 -4.11 22.38
CA LEU A 78 8.57 -5.37 22.16
C LEU A 78 10.02 -5.10 21.74
N TYR A 79 10.22 -4.13 20.85
CA TYR A 79 11.52 -3.74 20.36
C TYR A 79 11.59 -2.23 20.13
N LYS A 80 12.72 -1.63 20.50
CA LYS A 80 13.03 -0.24 20.20
C LYS A 80 14.37 -0.18 19.49
N ALA A 81 14.34 0.28 18.24
CA ALA A 81 15.53 0.35 17.40
C ALA A 81 16.53 1.39 17.90
N SER A 82 17.82 1.06 17.78
CA SER A 82 18.92 2.01 17.82
C SER A 82 19.11 2.68 16.45
N SER A 83 19.99 3.67 16.37
CA SER A 83 20.35 4.31 15.09
C SER A 83 21.05 3.39 14.09
N SER A 84 21.54 2.24 14.56
CA SER A 84 22.20 1.21 13.72
C SER A 84 21.26 0.09 13.27
N ASP A 85 19.99 0.14 13.70
CA ASP A 85 19.01 -0.87 13.39
C ASP A 85 18.05 -0.39 12.29
N SER A 86 17.65 -1.29 11.41
CA SER A 86 16.46 -1.12 10.58
C SER A 86 15.43 -2.19 10.92
N ILE A 87 14.16 -1.80 10.97
CA ILE A 87 13.05 -2.70 11.30
C ILE A 87 12.17 -2.84 10.07
N GLN A 88 11.79 -4.08 9.77
CA GLN A 88 10.76 -4.41 8.80
C GLN A 88 9.65 -5.19 9.51
N LEU A 89 8.45 -4.62 9.61
CA LEU A 89 7.28 -5.35 10.04
C LEU A 89 6.85 -6.29 8.90
N LEU A 90 6.72 -7.58 9.20
CA LEU A 90 6.36 -8.59 8.23
C LEU A 90 4.87 -8.91 8.36
N LYS A 91 4.12 -8.49 7.36
CA LYS A 91 2.72 -8.88 7.17
C LYS A 91 2.68 -10.06 6.22
N ASP A 92 1.91 -11.07 6.57
CA ASP A 92 1.64 -12.18 5.66
C ASP A 92 0.86 -11.66 4.44
N THR A 93 1.40 -11.89 3.24
CA THR A 93 0.83 -11.32 2.01
C THR A 93 -0.51 -11.93 1.62
N LEU A 94 -0.86 -13.10 2.18
CA LEU A 94 -2.14 -13.75 1.92
C LEU A 94 -3.22 -13.36 2.93
N THR A 95 -2.84 -13.21 4.21
CA THR A 95 -3.81 -12.89 5.29
C THR A 95 -3.81 -11.42 5.68
N GLY A 96 -2.73 -10.68 5.38
CA GLY A 96 -2.52 -9.30 5.83
C GLY A 96 -2.13 -9.17 7.30
N GLU A 97 -2.07 -10.28 8.05
CA GLU A 97 -1.72 -10.28 9.47
C GLU A 97 -0.23 -10.05 9.70
N ALA A 98 0.10 -9.20 10.67
CA ALA A 98 1.47 -8.94 11.10
C ALA A 98 1.81 -9.87 12.27
N GLY A 99 2.51 -10.97 11.98
CA GLY A 99 2.89 -11.96 13.00
C GLY A 99 4.38 -11.95 13.36
N HIS A 100 5.21 -11.23 12.60
CA HIS A 100 6.67 -11.23 12.76
C HIS A 100 7.26 -9.87 12.42
N TYR A 101 8.49 -9.63 12.87
CA TYR A 101 9.29 -8.50 12.42
C TYR A 101 10.77 -8.87 12.30
N LEU A 102 11.43 -8.27 11.32
CA LEU A 102 12.86 -8.45 11.07
C LEU A 102 13.62 -7.21 11.55
N VAL A 103 14.69 -7.43 12.28
CA VAL A 103 15.62 -6.37 12.66
C VAL A 103 16.96 -6.63 12.01
N ALA A 104 17.41 -5.72 11.14
CA ALA A 104 18.76 -5.73 10.63
C ALA A 104 19.61 -4.76 11.45
N HIS A 105 20.70 -5.27 12.00
CA HIS A 105 21.66 -4.54 12.82
C HIS A 105 22.95 -4.32 12.05
N SER A 106 23.43 -3.08 12.00
CA SER A 106 24.72 -2.72 11.42
C SER A 106 25.70 -2.34 12.52
N THR A 107 26.85 -2.99 12.55
CA THR A 107 27.91 -2.64 13.53
C THR A 107 28.60 -1.34 13.09
N PRO A 108 28.53 -0.25 13.87
CA PRO A 108 29.13 1.02 13.50
C PRO A 108 30.61 0.90 13.20
N GLY A 109 31.05 1.42 12.03
CA GLY A 109 32.45 1.41 11.60
C GLY A 109 32.94 0.10 10.97
N THR A 110 32.07 -0.88 10.77
CA THR A 110 32.34 -2.12 10.03
C THR A 110 31.35 -2.32 8.92
N GLU A 111 31.61 -3.29 8.03
CA GLU A 111 30.61 -3.76 7.03
C GLU A 111 29.76 -4.92 7.57
N GLU A 112 29.99 -5.28 8.84
CA GLU A 112 29.28 -6.40 9.45
C GLU A 112 27.81 -6.02 9.70
N ARG A 113 26.93 -6.84 9.17
CA ARG A 113 25.48 -6.74 9.34
C ARG A 113 24.94 -8.09 9.79
N THR A 114 23.94 -8.06 10.62
CA THR A 114 23.19 -9.25 11.03
C THR A 114 21.71 -8.96 10.96
N SER A 115 20.90 -9.97 10.71
CA SER A 115 19.44 -9.83 10.73
C SER A 115 18.84 -10.86 11.68
N THR A 116 17.88 -10.44 12.49
CA THR A 116 17.16 -11.34 13.41
C THR A 116 15.66 -11.21 13.18
N LEU A 117 15.03 -12.34 12.93
CA LEU A 117 13.57 -12.48 12.87
C LEU A 117 13.03 -12.70 14.28
N TYR A 118 12.01 -11.94 14.64
CA TYR A 118 11.28 -12.05 15.90
C TYR A 118 9.82 -12.44 15.64
N ASP A 119 9.25 -13.23 16.54
CA ASP A 119 7.82 -13.53 16.56
C ASP A 119 7.01 -12.37 17.18
N ALA A 120 5.68 -12.55 17.22
CA ALA A 120 4.76 -11.58 17.79
C ALA A 120 4.92 -11.36 19.30
N ASP A 121 5.60 -12.26 20.03
CA ASP A 121 5.90 -12.12 21.45
C ASP A 121 7.25 -11.44 21.72
N GLY A 122 8.03 -11.16 20.66
CA GLY A 122 9.36 -10.57 20.74
C GLY A 122 10.47 -11.59 21.00
N ASN A 123 10.23 -12.89 20.80
CA ASN A 123 11.26 -13.90 20.87
C ASN A 123 12.02 -14.00 19.54
N ALA A 124 13.34 -14.13 19.59
CA ALA A 124 14.14 -14.38 18.41
C ALA A 124 13.86 -15.79 17.86
N VAL A 125 13.40 -15.85 16.61
CA VAL A 125 13.08 -17.10 15.90
C VAL A 125 14.27 -17.59 15.09
N MET A 126 14.90 -16.68 14.31
CA MET A 126 16.02 -16.98 13.44
C MET A 126 17.00 -15.81 13.43
N THR A 127 18.29 -16.09 13.27
CA THR A 127 19.34 -15.06 13.12
C THR A 127 20.23 -15.40 11.93
N PHE A 128 20.49 -14.39 11.10
CA PHE A 128 21.31 -14.47 9.90
C PHE A 128 22.57 -13.63 10.08
N PRO A 129 23.76 -14.12 9.70
CA PRO A 129 25.04 -13.40 9.84
C PRO A 129 25.26 -12.35 8.74
N TYR A 130 24.19 -11.92 8.05
CA TYR A 130 24.19 -10.93 6.96
C TYR A 130 22.88 -10.17 6.96
N ALA A 131 22.85 -9.05 6.22
CA ALA A 131 21.60 -8.34 6.02
C ALA A 131 20.71 -9.08 5.02
N VAL A 132 19.42 -9.16 5.34
CA VAL A 132 18.41 -9.74 4.46
C VAL A 132 17.18 -8.82 4.41
N SER A 133 16.50 -8.82 3.30
CA SER A 133 15.09 -8.44 3.25
C SER A 133 14.21 -9.68 3.33
N ALA A 134 13.02 -9.55 3.89
CA ALA A 134 12.14 -10.68 4.11
C ALA A 134 10.72 -10.40 3.66
N THR A 135 10.03 -11.42 3.16
CA THR A 135 8.60 -11.42 2.92
C THR A 135 7.98 -12.61 3.63
N LEU A 136 6.87 -12.40 4.30
CA LEU A 136 6.08 -13.46 4.92
C LEU A 136 4.86 -13.73 4.03
N SER A 137 4.61 -15.00 3.71
CA SER A 137 3.48 -15.38 2.88
C SER A 137 3.07 -16.82 3.15
N GLY A 138 1.80 -17.05 3.54
CA GLY A 138 1.27 -18.39 3.78
C GLY A 138 2.04 -19.19 4.82
N GLY A 139 2.60 -18.56 5.85
CA GLY A 139 3.43 -19.20 6.88
C GLY A 139 4.86 -19.50 6.42
N LEU A 140 5.26 -19.08 5.23
CA LEU A 140 6.63 -19.21 4.71
C LEU A 140 7.35 -17.86 4.80
N LEU A 141 8.63 -17.92 5.20
CA LEU A 141 9.55 -16.79 5.19
C LEU A 141 10.41 -16.87 3.93
N ILE A 142 10.25 -15.89 3.06
CA ILE A 142 11.06 -15.73 1.86
C ILE A 142 12.14 -14.69 2.18
N LEU A 143 13.39 -15.07 2.09
CA LEU A 143 14.52 -14.19 2.30
C LEU A 143 15.20 -13.85 0.98
N ARG A 144 15.55 -12.58 0.84
CA ARG A 144 16.56 -12.13 -0.13
C ARG A 144 17.75 -11.62 0.67
N ASP A 145 18.94 -12.09 0.35
CA ASP A 145 20.12 -11.46 0.90
C ASP A 145 20.44 -10.16 0.12
N ASP A 146 21.33 -9.33 0.65
CA ASP A 146 21.74 -8.07 0.01
C ASP A 146 22.60 -8.31 -1.25
N ALA A 147 22.87 -9.57 -1.62
CA ALA A 147 23.56 -9.89 -2.86
C ALA A 147 22.74 -9.45 -4.06
N ASP A 148 23.40 -9.02 -5.11
CA ASP A 148 22.75 -8.71 -6.37
C ASP A 148 22.18 -10.00 -6.97
N VAL A 149 20.87 -10.18 -6.90
CA VAL A 149 20.16 -11.35 -7.42
C VAL A 149 20.32 -11.53 -8.94
N TRP A 150 20.80 -10.50 -9.65
CA TRP A 150 21.11 -10.54 -11.06
C TRP A 150 22.58 -10.92 -11.37
N ALA A 151 23.39 -11.12 -10.31
CA ALA A 151 24.73 -11.64 -10.41
C ALA A 151 24.74 -13.17 -10.25
N PHE A 152 25.43 -13.87 -11.12
CA PHE A 152 25.46 -15.33 -11.15
C PHE A 152 26.87 -15.84 -10.92
N GLU A 153 27.07 -16.61 -9.86
CA GLU A 153 28.28 -17.36 -9.62
C GLU A 153 28.06 -18.81 -10.06
N ASN A 154 28.86 -19.25 -11.03
CA ASN A 154 28.74 -20.62 -11.60
C ASN A 154 27.34 -20.97 -12.13
N GLY A 155 26.58 -19.98 -12.59
CA GLY A 155 25.24 -20.16 -13.12
C GLY A 155 24.11 -20.18 -12.08
N THR A 156 24.39 -19.80 -10.83
CA THR A 156 23.40 -19.72 -9.75
C THR A 156 23.34 -18.32 -9.17
N THR A 157 22.15 -17.87 -8.73
CA THR A 157 21.98 -16.58 -8.05
C THR A 157 22.27 -16.67 -6.56
N GLY A 158 21.91 -17.77 -5.90
CA GLY A 158 22.06 -17.99 -4.45
C GLY A 158 21.32 -16.98 -3.54
N GLY A 159 20.58 -16.02 -4.12
CA GLY A 159 20.03 -14.87 -3.39
C GLY A 159 18.67 -15.10 -2.73
N ILE A 160 17.96 -16.19 -3.06
CA ILE A 160 16.62 -16.49 -2.51
C ILE A 160 16.70 -17.72 -1.60
N ARG A 161 16.07 -17.63 -0.42
CA ARG A 161 15.87 -18.76 0.49
C ARG A 161 14.43 -18.73 1.00
N VAL A 162 13.86 -19.92 1.18
CA VAL A 162 12.49 -20.06 1.69
C VAL A 162 12.50 -20.98 2.91
N TYR A 163 11.91 -20.52 4.00
CA TYR A 163 11.82 -21.27 5.25
C TYR A 163 10.36 -21.47 5.65
N ASP A 164 10.03 -22.67 6.07
CA ASP A 164 8.79 -22.95 6.77
C ASP A 164 8.93 -22.47 8.23
N LEU A 165 8.17 -21.46 8.63
CA LEU A 165 8.28 -20.91 9.99
C LEU A 165 7.80 -21.86 11.09
N ALA A 166 6.86 -22.76 10.79
CA ALA A 166 6.34 -23.70 11.76
C ALA A 166 7.38 -24.79 12.14
N THR A 167 8.24 -25.16 11.19
CA THR A 167 9.24 -26.22 11.38
C THR A 167 10.67 -25.70 11.44
N GLY A 168 10.92 -24.48 10.99
CA GLY A 168 12.27 -23.92 10.79
C GLY A 168 13.04 -24.56 9.63
N ALA A 169 12.41 -25.40 8.82
CA ALA A 169 13.07 -26.10 7.73
C ALA A 169 13.23 -25.19 6.51
N GLU A 170 14.40 -25.23 5.87
CA GLU A 170 14.64 -24.62 4.56
C GLU A 170 14.02 -25.48 3.46
N LEU A 171 13.27 -24.85 2.56
CA LEU A 171 12.61 -25.50 1.43
C LEU A 171 13.51 -25.46 0.19
N PRO A 172 13.35 -26.42 -0.74
CA PRO A 172 14.07 -26.40 -1.99
C PRO A 172 13.74 -25.16 -2.84
N VAL A 173 14.77 -24.46 -3.27
CA VAL A 173 14.68 -23.29 -4.16
C VAL A 173 15.49 -23.57 -5.43
N PRO A 174 14.98 -23.25 -6.63
CA PRO A 174 15.75 -23.37 -7.86
C PRO A 174 17.01 -22.49 -7.80
N GLU A 175 18.16 -23.04 -8.26
CA GLU A 175 19.45 -22.33 -8.23
C GLU A 175 19.45 -21.02 -9.05
N THR A 176 18.51 -20.88 -9.98
CA THR A 176 18.33 -19.72 -10.88
C THR A 176 17.19 -18.81 -10.47
N ALA A 177 16.62 -19.01 -9.27
CA ALA A 177 15.50 -18.21 -8.81
C ALA A 177 15.91 -16.75 -8.50
N LEU A 178 15.14 -15.81 -9.03
CA LEU A 178 15.27 -14.37 -8.79
C LEU A 178 14.21 -13.86 -7.80
N ASP A 179 13.07 -14.56 -7.73
CA ASP A 179 11.95 -14.21 -6.87
C ASP A 179 11.12 -15.46 -6.54
N CYS A 180 10.38 -15.38 -5.43
CA CYS A 180 9.44 -16.42 -5.01
C CYS A 180 8.10 -15.79 -4.62
N ILE A 181 7.01 -16.37 -5.14
CA ILE A 181 5.63 -16.00 -4.83
C ILE A 181 4.96 -17.21 -4.19
N VAL A 182 4.36 -17.04 -3.03
CA VAL A 182 3.51 -18.04 -2.37
C VAL A 182 2.06 -17.69 -2.66
N VAL A 183 1.28 -18.68 -3.10
CA VAL A 183 -0.06 -18.45 -3.62
C VAL A 183 -1.17 -19.15 -2.84
N ASP A 184 -0.81 -20.02 -1.88
CA ASP A 184 -1.79 -20.74 -1.07
C ASP A 184 -1.43 -20.71 0.42
N GLU A 185 -2.43 -20.75 1.28
CA GLU A 185 -2.22 -20.92 2.70
C GLU A 185 -1.50 -22.24 2.98
N GLY A 186 -0.41 -22.16 3.76
CA GLY A 186 0.44 -23.30 4.03
C GLY A 186 1.49 -23.60 2.96
N GLY A 187 1.59 -22.77 1.89
CA GLY A 187 2.68 -22.80 0.92
C GLY A 187 2.87 -24.17 0.25
N GLN A 188 1.79 -24.81 -0.17
CA GLN A 188 1.86 -26.10 -0.87
C GLN A 188 2.36 -25.94 -2.32
N ARG A 189 2.24 -24.73 -2.85
CA ARG A 189 2.71 -24.35 -4.18
C ARG A 189 3.59 -23.12 -4.09
N LEU A 190 4.78 -23.22 -4.68
CA LEU A 190 5.74 -22.13 -4.77
C LEU A 190 5.92 -21.76 -6.23
N VAL A 191 5.90 -20.48 -6.53
CA VAL A 191 6.10 -19.94 -7.87
C VAL A 191 7.40 -19.15 -7.86
N PHE A 192 8.31 -19.51 -8.74
CA PHE A 192 9.59 -18.85 -8.87
C PHE A 192 9.70 -18.16 -10.23
N ASN A 193 10.08 -16.89 -10.21
CA ASN A 193 10.63 -16.23 -11.37
C ASN A 193 12.12 -16.60 -11.45
N CYS A 194 12.51 -17.22 -12.53
CA CYS A 194 13.85 -17.75 -12.75
C CYS A 194 14.49 -17.14 -13.99
N TYR A 195 15.79 -17.35 -14.13
CA TYR A 195 16.54 -16.82 -15.26
C TYR A 195 17.59 -17.82 -15.74
N ASP A 196 17.53 -18.21 -17.04
CA ASP A 196 18.54 -19.05 -17.69
C ASP A 196 19.66 -18.14 -18.22
N LEU A 197 20.75 -18.02 -17.45
CA LEU A 197 21.89 -17.19 -17.85
C LEU A 197 22.61 -17.81 -19.06
N PRO A 198 22.77 -17.06 -20.17
CA PRO A 198 23.56 -17.53 -21.31
C PRO A 198 25.00 -17.86 -20.96
N GLU A 199 25.58 -18.87 -21.63
CA GLU A 199 26.97 -19.29 -21.41
C GLU A 199 27.97 -18.11 -21.61
N GLY A 200 28.85 -17.92 -20.65
CA GLY A 200 29.88 -16.89 -20.69
C GLY A 200 29.49 -15.54 -20.08
N LEU A 201 28.26 -15.36 -19.65
CA LEU A 201 27.83 -14.21 -18.87
C LEU A 201 27.89 -14.49 -17.37
N THR A 202 28.06 -13.44 -16.58
CA THR A 202 28.03 -13.48 -15.10
C THR A 202 26.97 -12.57 -14.51
N TYR A 203 26.43 -11.66 -15.32
CA TYR A 203 25.35 -10.75 -14.94
C TYR A 203 24.23 -10.78 -15.97
N ALA A 204 23.01 -10.88 -15.52
CA ALA A 204 21.86 -10.84 -16.40
C ALA A 204 21.70 -9.47 -17.11
N TYR A 205 22.22 -8.39 -16.52
CA TYR A 205 22.22 -7.06 -17.15
C TYR A 205 23.08 -6.98 -18.42
N ASP A 206 24.04 -7.89 -18.59
CA ASP A 206 24.90 -7.96 -19.76
C ASP A 206 24.25 -8.77 -20.91
N ASP A 207 23.11 -9.36 -20.66
CA ASP A 207 22.35 -10.14 -21.65
C ASP A 207 21.44 -9.23 -22.50
N PRO A 208 21.68 -9.10 -23.80
CA PRO A 208 20.85 -8.28 -24.67
C PRO A 208 19.43 -8.84 -24.86
N ASP A 209 19.25 -10.14 -24.65
CA ASP A 209 17.97 -10.85 -24.79
C ASP A 209 17.36 -11.23 -23.44
N GLN A 210 17.74 -10.52 -22.38
CA GLN A 210 17.37 -10.78 -20.99
C GLN A 210 15.89 -11.17 -20.77
N PRO A 211 14.89 -10.48 -21.36
CA PRO A 211 13.50 -10.83 -21.13
C PRO A 211 13.12 -12.24 -21.65
N LEU A 212 13.79 -12.70 -22.68
CA LEU A 212 13.48 -14.00 -23.31
C LEU A 212 14.08 -15.18 -22.56
N HIS A 213 15.09 -14.94 -21.70
CA HIS A 213 15.71 -15.96 -20.87
C HIS A 213 15.08 -16.09 -19.49
N GLN A 214 14.04 -15.30 -19.20
CA GLN A 214 13.23 -15.48 -18.01
C GLN A 214 12.26 -16.64 -18.18
N TYR A 215 11.96 -17.31 -17.08
CA TYR A 215 10.97 -18.36 -17.06
C TYR A 215 10.33 -18.50 -15.68
N VAL A 216 9.15 -19.08 -15.63
CA VAL A 216 8.40 -19.34 -14.40
C VAL A 216 8.44 -20.83 -14.10
N LEU A 217 8.76 -21.18 -12.84
CA LEU A 217 8.58 -22.51 -12.30
C LEU A 217 7.49 -22.50 -11.23
N VAL A 218 6.59 -23.47 -11.29
CA VAL A 218 5.73 -23.82 -10.17
C VAL A 218 6.23 -25.15 -9.60
N THR A 219 6.47 -25.18 -8.30
CA THR A 219 6.92 -26.39 -7.59
C THR A 219 5.98 -26.72 -6.44
N ASP A 220 6.02 -27.96 -5.96
CA ASP A 220 5.53 -28.32 -4.63
C ASP A 220 6.59 -27.99 -3.56
N ARG A 221 6.26 -28.27 -2.28
CA ARG A 221 7.18 -28.03 -1.14
C ARG A 221 8.43 -28.92 -1.18
N GLU A 222 8.39 -30.05 -1.84
CA GLU A 222 9.50 -30.98 -2.00
C GLU A 222 10.43 -30.55 -3.15
N GLY A 223 10.07 -29.50 -3.90
CA GLY A 223 10.83 -28.98 -5.05
C GLY A 223 10.56 -29.73 -6.36
N ASN A 224 9.52 -30.59 -6.41
CA ASN A 224 9.13 -31.20 -7.68
C ASN A 224 8.49 -30.17 -8.59
N VAL A 225 8.97 -30.09 -9.83
CA VAL A 225 8.46 -29.15 -10.83
C VAL A 225 7.09 -29.62 -11.32
N LEU A 226 6.10 -28.77 -11.16
CA LEU A 226 4.72 -28.99 -11.60
C LEU A 226 4.42 -28.30 -12.92
N MET A 227 5.04 -27.13 -13.15
CA MET A 227 4.94 -26.36 -14.38
C MET A 227 6.26 -25.61 -14.63
N ARG A 228 6.64 -25.51 -15.90
CA ARG A 228 7.64 -24.56 -16.40
C ARG A 228 7.06 -23.83 -17.60
N GLU A 229 7.20 -22.51 -17.63
CA GLU A 229 6.80 -21.68 -18.76
C GLU A 229 7.95 -20.72 -19.09
N ASP A 230 8.42 -20.76 -20.34
CA ASP A 230 9.59 -20.00 -20.79
C ASP A 230 9.18 -18.65 -21.40
N GLY A 231 10.10 -17.67 -21.34
CA GLY A 231 9.93 -16.33 -21.91
C GLY A 231 8.88 -15.48 -21.19
N CYS A 232 8.60 -15.78 -19.93
CA CYS A 232 7.62 -15.04 -19.14
C CYS A 232 8.06 -14.81 -17.69
N THR A 233 7.33 -13.93 -17.03
CA THR A 233 7.37 -13.72 -15.57
C THR A 233 6.00 -13.89 -14.98
N ALA A 234 5.97 -14.24 -13.68
CA ALA A 234 4.76 -14.27 -12.88
C ALA A 234 4.72 -13.08 -11.93
N SER A 235 3.53 -12.54 -11.70
CA SER A 235 3.26 -11.63 -10.59
C SER A 235 1.99 -12.07 -9.86
N SER A 236 1.95 -11.82 -8.52
CA SER A 236 0.71 -11.97 -7.78
C SER A 236 -0.25 -10.85 -8.22
N LEU A 237 -1.51 -11.19 -8.39
CA LEU A 237 -2.54 -10.17 -8.48
C LEU A 237 -2.60 -9.49 -7.13
N ALA A 238 -2.38 -8.18 -7.08
CA ALA A 238 -2.44 -7.44 -5.83
C ALA A 238 -3.80 -7.66 -5.18
N SER A 239 -3.81 -8.34 -4.04
CA SER A 239 -5.02 -8.65 -3.30
C SER A 239 -5.05 -7.82 -2.04
N TYR A 240 -5.97 -6.90 -1.95
CA TYR A 240 -6.24 -6.19 -0.71
C TYR A 240 -7.31 -6.87 0.14
N ARG A 241 -7.67 -8.07 -0.02
CA ARG A 241 -8.65 -8.79 0.83
C ARG A 241 -8.78 -10.27 0.46
N GLY A 242 -7.66 -10.91 0.09
CA GLY A 242 -7.65 -12.38 -0.03
C GLY A 242 -8.26 -12.96 -1.31
N GLY A 243 -8.61 -12.14 -2.30
CA GLY A 243 -9.39 -12.63 -3.44
C GLY A 243 -8.64 -13.26 -4.61
N PHE A 244 -7.31 -13.38 -4.58
CA PHE A 244 -6.55 -13.86 -5.74
C PHE A 244 -5.47 -14.90 -5.39
N ALA A 245 -5.53 -15.50 -4.21
CA ALA A 245 -4.43 -16.32 -3.67
C ALA A 245 -3.92 -17.38 -4.66
N ASP A 246 -4.82 -18.08 -5.32
CA ASP A 246 -4.47 -19.16 -6.23
C ASP A 246 -4.17 -18.71 -7.67
N TRP A 247 -4.28 -17.42 -7.96
CA TRP A 247 -4.19 -16.88 -9.29
C TRP A 247 -2.99 -15.95 -9.47
N LEU A 248 -2.34 -16.09 -10.63
CA LEU A 248 -1.21 -15.28 -11.06
C LEU A 248 -1.53 -14.55 -12.36
N ASP A 249 -0.88 -13.42 -12.56
CA ASP A 249 -0.67 -12.83 -13.86
C ASP A 249 0.64 -13.38 -14.44
N LEU A 250 0.56 -14.04 -15.58
CA LEU A 250 1.71 -14.44 -16.38
C LEU A 250 1.90 -13.45 -17.53
N SER A 251 3.08 -12.84 -17.62
CA SER A 251 3.42 -11.87 -18.64
C SER A 251 4.52 -12.40 -19.56
N TRP A 252 4.21 -12.66 -20.86
CA TRP A 252 5.18 -13.07 -21.89
C TRP A 252 5.78 -11.85 -22.59
N PHE A 253 7.07 -11.91 -22.85
CA PHE A 253 7.78 -10.85 -23.54
C PHE A 253 7.79 -11.04 -25.06
N ARG A 254 7.75 -9.90 -25.79
CA ARG A 254 7.76 -9.89 -27.27
C ARG A 254 9.17 -9.96 -27.85
N GLY A 255 10.18 -9.59 -27.07
CA GLY A 255 11.57 -9.50 -27.50
C GLY A 255 12.44 -8.88 -26.42
N ALA A 256 13.66 -8.53 -26.77
CA ALA A 256 14.68 -7.97 -25.87
C ALA A 256 14.34 -6.60 -25.27
N ASP A 257 13.31 -5.94 -25.75
CA ASP A 257 12.90 -4.57 -25.34
C ASP A 257 11.96 -4.53 -24.13
N TRP A 258 11.75 -5.64 -23.44
CA TRP A 258 10.79 -5.78 -22.32
C TRP A 258 9.34 -5.48 -22.70
N GLY A 259 9.04 -5.47 -23.99
CA GLY A 259 7.67 -5.32 -24.46
C GLY A 259 6.84 -6.56 -24.14
N ILE A 260 5.75 -6.39 -23.38
CA ILE A 260 4.84 -7.49 -23.08
C ILE A 260 4.04 -7.82 -24.33
N ALA A 261 4.08 -9.08 -24.77
CA ALA A 261 3.32 -9.58 -25.90
C ALA A 261 1.88 -9.88 -25.49
N ARG A 262 1.72 -10.62 -24.40
CA ARG A 262 0.43 -10.98 -23.81
C ARG A 262 0.57 -11.18 -22.32
N GLU A 263 -0.55 -11.09 -21.62
CA GLU A 263 -0.72 -11.52 -20.24
C GLU A 263 -1.86 -12.54 -20.15
N ALA A 264 -1.83 -13.37 -19.12
CA ALA A 264 -2.85 -14.36 -18.86
C ALA A 264 -3.04 -14.59 -17.37
N LEU A 265 -4.24 -15.00 -16.99
CA LEU A 265 -4.53 -15.47 -15.64
C LEU A 265 -4.23 -16.97 -15.55
N TYR A 266 -3.42 -17.36 -14.58
CA TYR A 266 -3.06 -18.76 -14.33
C TYR A 266 -3.41 -19.16 -12.91
N ASN A 267 -4.21 -20.23 -12.77
CA ASN A 267 -4.50 -20.83 -11.46
C ASN A 267 -3.47 -21.92 -11.15
N VAL A 268 -2.71 -21.73 -10.09
CA VAL A 268 -1.60 -22.65 -9.73
C VAL A 268 -2.06 -23.97 -9.15
N LEU A 269 -3.28 -24.06 -8.61
CA LEU A 269 -3.83 -25.29 -8.02
C LEU A 269 -4.47 -26.18 -9.09
N THR A 270 -5.24 -25.59 -9.99
CA THR A 270 -5.99 -26.33 -11.01
C THR A 270 -5.23 -26.49 -12.33
N GLY A 271 -4.22 -25.64 -12.57
CA GLY A 271 -3.53 -25.51 -13.85
C GLY A 271 -4.37 -24.81 -14.92
N GLN A 272 -5.49 -24.18 -14.56
CA GLN A 272 -6.33 -23.45 -15.51
C GLN A 272 -5.59 -22.21 -16.01
N LEU A 273 -5.51 -22.05 -17.32
CA LEU A 273 -4.96 -20.89 -18.01
C LEU A 273 -6.07 -20.17 -18.76
N LEU A 274 -6.33 -18.92 -18.40
CA LEU A 274 -7.25 -18.03 -19.09
C LEU A 274 -6.43 -17.04 -19.91
N THR A 275 -6.54 -17.17 -21.22
CA THR A 275 -5.87 -16.26 -22.16
C THR A 275 -6.92 -15.40 -22.85
N GLY A 276 -6.62 -14.11 -22.99
CA GLY A 276 -7.31 -13.26 -23.93
C GLY A 276 -6.88 -13.53 -25.37
N GLU A 277 -7.30 -12.67 -26.27
CA GLU A 277 -6.75 -12.58 -27.62
C GLU A 277 -5.25 -12.17 -27.55
N ASP A 278 -4.52 -12.33 -28.64
CA ASP A 278 -3.14 -11.84 -28.72
C ASP A 278 -3.07 -10.36 -28.32
N ASP A 279 -2.01 -10.01 -27.56
CA ASP A 279 -1.80 -8.68 -27.02
C ASP A 279 -2.81 -8.29 -25.90
N SER A 280 -3.20 -9.23 -25.06
CA SER A 280 -4.05 -8.98 -23.89
C SER A 280 -3.25 -8.46 -22.69
N ALA A 281 -3.95 -7.76 -21.80
CA ALA A 281 -3.46 -7.33 -20.49
C ALA A 281 -4.36 -7.88 -19.37
N VAL A 282 -3.75 -8.15 -18.21
CA VAL A 282 -4.45 -8.52 -16.99
C VAL A 282 -4.59 -7.28 -16.09
N SER A 283 -5.73 -7.11 -15.47
CA SER A 283 -5.96 -6.07 -14.46
C SER A 283 -6.87 -6.60 -13.35
N ALA A 284 -6.53 -6.32 -12.10
CA ALA A 284 -7.45 -6.49 -10.99
C ALA A 284 -8.51 -5.37 -11.04
N CYS A 285 -9.79 -5.72 -10.99
CA CYS A 285 -10.89 -4.78 -11.14
C CYS A 285 -11.75 -4.66 -9.87
N GLY A 286 -11.55 -5.55 -8.91
CA GLY A 286 -12.30 -5.58 -7.64
C GLY A 286 -11.80 -6.72 -6.77
N VAL A 287 -12.47 -6.95 -5.63
CA VAL A 287 -12.11 -8.05 -4.72
C VAL A 287 -12.37 -9.40 -5.41
N GLY A 288 -11.30 -10.12 -5.73
CA GLY A 288 -11.37 -11.40 -6.44
C GLY A 288 -11.90 -11.31 -7.88
N VAL A 289 -11.97 -10.13 -8.46
CA VAL A 289 -12.40 -9.92 -9.85
C VAL A 289 -11.25 -9.40 -10.69
N ALA A 290 -10.95 -10.12 -11.76
CA ALA A 290 -9.92 -9.75 -12.73
C ALA A 290 -10.49 -9.59 -14.14
N CYS A 291 -9.78 -8.82 -14.95
CA CYS A 291 -10.12 -8.51 -16.32
C CYS A 291 -8.99 -8.95 -17.25
N LEU A 292 -9.33 -9.63 -18.34
CA LEU A 292 -8.48 -9.77 -19.51
C LEU A 292 -8.91 -8.75 -20.56
N GLN A 293 -8.02 -7.83 -20.88
CA GLN A 293 -8.29 -6.72 -21.80
C GLN A 293 -7.43 -6.83 -23.05
N SER A 294 -8.04 -6.74 -24.22
CA SER A 294 -7.33 -6.59 -25.49
C SER A 294 -6.69 -5.19 -25.59
N ARG A 295 -5.39 -5.14 -25.90
CA ARG A 295 -4.68 -3.87 -26.10
C ARG A 295 -4.94 -3.24 -27.45
N GLN A 296 -5.55 -3.99 -28.39
CA GLN A 296 -5.81 -3.53 -29.75
C GLN A 296 -7.11 -2.75 -29.86
N ASP A 297 -8.18 -3.26 -29.26
CA ASP A 297 -9.53 -2.73 -29.41
C ASP A 297 -10.23 -2.49 -28.06
N SER A 298 -9.48 -2.63 -26.95
CA SER A 298 -9.92 -2.40 -25.57
C SER A 298 -11.05 -3.31 -25.10
N ARG A 299 -11.44 -4.36 -25.85
CA ARG A 299 -12.42 -5.34 -25.38
C ARG A 299 -11.95 -6.03 -24.12
N SER A 300 -12.88 -6.27 -23.20
CA SER A 300 -12.59 -6.82 -21.88
C SER A 300 -13.48 -8.02 -21.57
N ILE A 301 -12.89 -9.01 -20.89
CA ILE A 301 -13.63 -10.14 -20.31
C ILE A 301 -13.37 -10.10 -18.80
N LEU A 302 -14.45 -10.00 -18.03
CA LEU A 302 -14.40 -10.03 -16.57
C LEU A 302 -14.57 -11.45 -16.04
N TYR A 303 -13.76 -11.80 -15.04
CA TYR A 303 -13.82 -13.07 -14.34
C TYR A 303 -13.91 -12.87 -12.82
N ASP A 304 -14.84 -13.60 -12.19
CA ASP A 304 -14.80 -13.86 -10.75
C ASP A 304 -13.88 -15.03 -10.49
N LEU A 305 -12.87 -14.82 -9.64
CA LEU A 305 -11.82 -15.78 -9.30
C LEU A 305 -11.93 -16.29 -7.84
N ASN A 306 -12.93 -15.86 -7.08
CA ASN A 306 -13.06 -16.19 -5.65
C ASN A 306 -13.33 -17.68 -5.37
N GLY A 307 -13.86 -18.41 -6.31
CA GLY A 307 -14.26 -19.83 -6.14
C GLY A 307 -13.20 -20.85 -6.51
N GLY A 308 -11.97 -20.44 -6.83
CA GLY A 308 -10.91 -21.33 -7.33
C GLY A 308 -11.06 -21.72 -8.79
N GLU A 309 -12.27 -21.76 -9.34
CA GLU A 309 -12.56 -21.83 -10.78
C GLU A 309 -13.03 -20.46 -11.26
N ALA A 310 -12.49 -20.01 -12.39
CA ALA A 310 -12.89 -18.73 -12.95
C ALA A 310 -14.31 -18.79 -13.52
N VAL A 311 -15.14 -17.84 -13.12
CA VAL A 311 -16.48 -17.65 -13.65
C VAL A 311 -16.51 -16.37 -14.49
N GLU A 312 -16.82 -16.48 -15.79
CA GLU A 312 -16.98 -15.32 -16.65
C GLU A 312 -18.21 -14.52 -16.22
N LEU A 313 -18.00 -13.26 -15.80
CA LEU A 313 -19.07 -12.34 -15.38
C LEU A 313 -19.66 -11.58 -16.55
N GLY A 314 -18.87 -11.29 -17.59
CA GLY A 314 -19.32 -10.58 -18.77
C GLY A 314 -18.23 -10.21 -19.74
N ARG A 315 -18.65 -9.78 -20.93
CA ARG A 315 -17.78 -9.28 -22.00
C ARG A 315 -18.22 -7.86 -22.38
N PHE A 316 -17.25 -6.99 -22.57
CA PHE A 316 -17.46 -5.59 -22.84
C PHE A 316 -16.62 -5.14 -24.04
N ASP A 317 -17.17 -4.29 -24.89
CA ASP A 317 -16.46 -3.71 -26.04
C ASP A 317 -15.58 -2.50 -25.66
N TRP A 318 -15.16 -2.41 -24.40
CA TRP A 318 -14.39 -1.33 -23.80
C TRP A 318 -13.52 -1.81 -22.64
N ALA A 319 -12.61 -0.96 -22.21
CA ALA A 319 -11.76 -1.20 -21.05
C ALA A 319 -12.57 -1.09 -19.75
N VAL A 320 -12.52 -2.12 -18.92
CA VAL A 320 -13.04 -2.07 -17.55
C VAL A 320 -11.95 -1.58 -16.62
N ASN A 321 -12.23 -0.54 -15.87
CA ASN A 321 -11.27 0.07 -14.94
C ASN A 321 -11.47 -0.39 -13.50
N THR A 322 -12.71 -0.47 -13.05
CA THR A 322 -13.06 -1.01 -11.74
C THR A 322 -14.40 -1.73 -11.80
N TYR A 323 -14.61 -2.66 -10.90
CA TYR A 323 -15.84 -3.42 -10.77
C TYR A 323 -16.28 -3.50 -9.30
N THR A 324 -17.56 -3.23 -9.05
CA THR A 324 -18.24 -3.61 -7.82
C THR A 324 -19.42 -4.51 -8.17
N PRO A 325 -19.87 -5.43 -7.31
CA PRO A 325 -21.04 -6.24 -7.60
C PRO A 325 -22.22 -5.37 -8.04
N GLY A 326 -22.70 -5.57 -9.28
CA GLY A 326 -23.75 -4.75 -9.91
C GLY A 326 -23.26 -3.52 -10.67
N CYS A 327 -22.00 -3.11 -10.55
CA CYS A 327 -21.49 -1.91 -11.21
C CYS A 327 -20.15 -2.16 -11.92
N VAL A 328 -19.97 -1.53 -13.08
CA VAL A 328 -18.70 -1.48 -13.80
C VAL A 328 -18.37 -0.04 -14.16
N VAL A 329 -17.23 0.45 -13.73
CA VAL A 329 -16.70 1.76 -14.16
C VAL A 329 -15.85 1.58 -15.40
N LEU A 330 -16.16 2.32 -16.44
CA LEU A 330 -15.56 2.18 -17.74
C LEU A 330 -14.73 3.41 -18.10
N PHE A 331 -13.63 3.18 -18.81
CA PHE A 331 -13.02 4.26 -19.61
C PHE A 331 -13.79 4.39 -20.90
N GLY A 332 -14.00 5.61 -21.33
CA GLY A 332 -14.43 5.45 -22.62
C GLY A 332 -15.01 6.45 -23.44
N SER A 333 -15.10 7.60 -23.06
CA SER A 333 -15.70 8.53 -23.98
C SER A 333 -14.72 9.60 -24.43
N ASP A 334 -14.86 9.98 -25.70
CA ASP A 334 -14.26 11.19 -26.22
C ASP A 334 -14.96 12.45 -25.64
N ASP A 335 -15.90 12.26 -24.71
CA ASP A 335 -16.57 13.35 -24.01
C ASP A 335 -15.69 13.86 -22.88
N PRO A 336 -15.14 15.09 -22.96
CA PRO A 336 -14.29 15.64 -21.92
C PRO A 336 -15.03 15.87 -20.58
N ASP A 337 -16.36 15.98 -20.61
CA ASP A 337 -17.17 16.22 -19.42
C ASP A 337 -17.54 14.92 -18.70
N SER A 338 -17.47 13.79 -19.42
CA SER A 338 -17.76 12.44 -18.89
C SER A 338 -16.73 11.45 -19.41
N PRO A 339 -15.46 11.53 -18.96
CA PRO A 339 -14.37 10.66 -19.45
C PRO A 339 -14.54 9.20 -19.05
N TYR A 340 -15.48 8.89 -18.17
CA TYR A 340 -15.79 7.53 -17.74
C TYR A 340 -17.29 7.28 -17.82
N THR A 341 -17.66 6.00 -17.87
CA THR A 341 -19.06 5.57 -17.80
C THR A 341 -19.18 4.49 -16.72
N LEU A 342 -20.13 4.62 -15.82
CA LEU A 342 -20.51 3.58 -14.88
C LEU A 342 -21.76 2.88 -15.43
N ILE A 343 -21.72 1.57 -15.50
CA ILE A 343 -22.87 0.74 -15.85
C ILE A 343 -23.30 -0.04 -14.61
N ASP A 344 -24.57 0.10 -14.25
CA ASP A 344 -25.23 -0.77 -13.29
C ASP A 344 -25.64 -2.06 -14.00
N LEU A 345 -24.99 -3.16 -13.71
CA LEU A 345 -25.25 -4.44 -14.36
C LEU A 345 -26.62 -5.04 -14.01
N ALA A 346 -27.20 -4.66 -12.89
CA ALA A 346 -28.49 -5.16 -12.46
C ALA A 346 -29.65 -4.49 -13.22
N SER A 347 -29.57 -3.18 -13.44
CA SER A 347 -30.59 -2.40 -14.18
C SER A 347 -30.27 -2.27 -15.66
N GLY A 348 -29.00 -2.38 -16.06
CA GLY A 348 -28.51 -2.06 -17.40
C GLY A 348 -28.45 -0.54 -17.67
N GLU A 349 -28.66 0.29 -16.66
CA GLU A 349 -28.52 1.74 -16.78
C GLU A 349 -27.07 2.16 -16.82
N SER A 350 -26.76 3.17 -17.63
CA SER A 350 -25.43 3.77 -17.71
C SER A 350 -25.49 5.25 -17.39
N ILE A 351 -24.49 5.72 -16.65
CA ILE A 351 -24.32 7.13 -16.28
C ILE A 351 -22.94 7.62 -16.66
N GLY A 352 -22.85 8.86 -17.14
CA GLY A 352 -21.58 9.53 -17.38
C GLY A 352 -20.92 9.90 -16.05
N VAL A 353 -19.63 9.61 -15.92
CA VAL A 353 -18.85 9.85 -14.71
C VAL A 353 -17.68 10.78 -15.02
N GLN A 354 -17.61 11.87 -14.29
CA GLN A 354 -16.53 12.86 -14.40
C GLN A 354 -15.31 12.48 -13.58
N ARG A 355 -15.53 11.97 -12.36
CA ARG A 355 -14.48 11.54 -11.43
C ARG A 355 -14.94 10.31 -10.65
N TYR A 356 -13.98 9.48 -10.27
CA TYR A 356 -14.21 8.37 -9.36
C TYR A 356 -13.00 8.11 -8.48
N ASP A 357 -13.23 7.41 -7.39
CA ASP A 357 -12.22 6.86 -6.50
C ASP A 357 -12.71 5.56 -5.88
N THR A 358 -11.77 4.72 -5.45
CA THR A 358 -12.06 3.46 -4.77
C THR A 358 -11.30 3.43 -3.44
N ASP A 359 -12.03 3.32 -2.35
CA ASP A 359 -11.41 3.09 -1.04
C ASP A 359 -10.91 1.65 -0.94
N TYR A 360 -9.61 1.48 -0.86
CA TYR A 360 -8.98 0.16 -0.76
C TYR A 360 -9.33 -0.61 0.53
N ARG A 361 -9.78 0.07 1.59
CA ARG A 361 -10.09 -0.55 2.88
C ARG A 361 -11.50 -1.11 2.92
N SER A 362 -12.48 -0.33 2.55
CA SER A 362 -13.88 -0.76 2.47
C SER A 362 -14.23 -1.39 1.11
N GLY A 363 -13.45 -1.08 0.07
CA GLY A 363 -13.77 -1.40 -1.31
C GLY A 363 -14.87 -0.51 -1.90
N ASN A 364 -15.34 0.51 -1.18
CA ASN A 364 -16.36 1.42 -1.65
C ASN A 364 -15.89 2.18 -2.90
N VAL A 365 -16.81 2.45 -3.80
CA VAL A 365 -16.56 3.26 -5.00
C VAL A 365 -17.41 4.51 -4.95
N ALA A 366 -16.76 5.67 -4.99
CA ALA A 366 -17.40 6.97 -5.11
C ALA A 366 -17.26 7.50 -6.54
N VAL A 367 -18.33 7.97 -7.13
CA VAL A 367 -18.35 8.59 -8.47
C VAL A 367 -19.04 9.94 -8.43
N LEU A 368 -18.51 10.89 -9.19
CA LEU A 368 -19.14 12.18 -9.44
C LEU A 368 -19.52 12.25 -10.92
N THR A 369 -20.80 12.49 -11.20
CA THR A 369 -21.31 12.63 -12.58
C THR A 369 -21.04 14.05 -13.13
N ALA A 370 -21.19 14.21 -14.45
CA ALA A 370 -21.13 15.54 -15.09
C ALA A 370 -22.20 16.51 -14.59
N ASP A 371 -23.33 15.99 -14.11
CA ASP A 371 -24.43 16.78 -13.51
C ASP A 371 -24.19 17.05 -12.01
N ASN A 372 -22.98 16.82 -11.50
CA ASN A 372 -22.59 16.97 -10.09
C ASN A 372 -23.39 16.06 -9.12
N ILE A 373 -23.84 14.91 -9.57
CA ILE A 373 -24.42 13.91 -8.66
C ILE A 373 -23.31 13.04 -8.12
N LEU A 374 -23.15 13.03 -6.80
CA LEU A 374 -22.23 12.15 -6.09
C LEU A 374 -22.96 10.86 -5.73
N LYS A 375 -22.41 9.73 -6.15
CA LYS A 375 -22.89 8.39 -5.79
C LYS A 375 -21.77 7.61 -5.12
N VAL A 376 -22.11 6.89 -4.03
CA VAL A 376 -21.18 5.98 -3.36
C VAL A 376 -21.81 4.60 -3.34
N TYR A 377 -21.08 3.61 -3.81
CA TYR A 377 -21.48 2.21 -3.86
C TYR A 377 -20.68 1.39 -2.85
N ASP A 378 -21.36 0.49 -2.17
CA ASP A 378 -20.72 -0.54 -1.33
C ASP A 378 -19.91 -1.48 -2.20
N GLY A 379 -18.61 -1.59 -1.91
CA GLY A 379 -17.69 -2.37 -2.71
C GLY A 379 -17.85 -3.90 -2.58
N THR A 380 -18.70 -4.36 -1.65
CA THR A 380 -18.96 -5.79 -1.45
C THR A 380 -20.27 -6.21 -2.10
N THR A 381 -21.31 -5.40 -1.95
CA THR A 381 -22.67 -5.73 -2.39
C THR A 381 -23.11 -5.01 -3.67
N GLY A 382 -22.41 -3.93 -4.05
CA GLY A 382 -22.80 -3.03 -5.13
C GLY A 382 -23.99 -2.13 -4.78
N ALA A 383 -24.45 -2.15 -3.52
CA ALA A 383 -25.57 -1.32 -3.10
C ALA A 383 -25.23 0.16 -3.16
N LEU A 384 -26.15 0.97 -3.65
CA LEU A 384 -26.02 2.43 -3.64
C LEU A 384 -26.24 2.93 -2.20
N LEU A 385 -25.19 3.48 -1.58
CA LEU A 385 -25.20 3.98 -0.20
C LEU A 385 -25.50 5.49 -0.14
N THR A 386 -25.00 6.24 -1.12
CA THR A 386 -25.18 7.70 -1.21
C THR A 386 -25.54 8.09 -2.63
N ASP A 387 -26.56 8.96 -2.78
CA ASP A 387 -27.03 9.51 -4.07
C ASP A 387 -27.49 10.95 -3.82
N VAL A 388 -26.60 11.91 -3.99
CA VAL A 388 -26.83 13.31 -3.58
C VAL A 388 -26.23 14.29 -4.59
N GLU A 389 -26.80 15.49 -4.69
CA GLU A 389 -26.22 16.58 -5.48
C GLU A 389 -25.05 17.20 -4.71
N ALA A 390 -23.89 17.26 -5.36
CA ALA A 390 -22.72 17.94 -4.82
C ALA A 390 -22.89 19.46 -4.88
N ALA A 391 -22.66 20.13 -3.75
CA ALA A 391 -22.80 21.58 -3.68
C ALA A 391 -21.65 22.25 -4.46
N PRO A 392 -21.95 23.18 -5.37
CA PRO A 392 -20.92 23.82 -6.17
C PRO A 392 -20.02 24.74 -5.30
N VAL A 393 -18.75 24.82 -5.68
CA VAL A 393 -17.79 25.78 -5.12
C VAL A 393 -17.39 26.76 -6.21
N GLU A 394 -17.62 28.06 -5.96
CA GLU A 394 -17.22 29.10 -6.88
C GLU A 394 -15.69 29.09 -7.07
N GLU A 395 -15.21 29.41 -8.28
CA GLU A 395 -13.81 29.47 -8.67
C GLU A 395 -13.09 28.10 -8.76
N ALA A 396 -13.75 26.97 -8.46
CA ALA A 396 -13.14 25.66 -8.64
C ALA A 396 -12.90 25.34 -10.11
N GLN A 397 -11.68 24.90 -10.43
CA GLN A 397 -11.28 24.48 -11.78
C GLN A 397 -11.24 22.96 -11.91
N SER A 398 -11.04 22.26 -10.78
CA SER A 398 -11.06 20.81 -10.75
C SER A 398 -11.60 20.29 -9.42
N ILE A 399 -12.12 19.07 -9.47
CA ILE A 399 -12.67 18.37 -8.30
C ILE A 399 -11.96 17.02 -8.21
N SER A 400 -11.52 16.64 -7.03
CA SER A 400 -11.15 15.28 -6.69
C SER A 400 -12.19 14.66 -5.77
N VAL A 401 -12.45 13.38 -5.99
CA VAL A 401 -13.35 12.56 -5.18
C VAL A 401 -12.50 11.60 -4.37
N THR A 402 -12.85 11.36 -3.13
CA THR A 402 -12.28 10.29 -2.29
C THR A 402 -13.43 9.48 -1.71
N ALA A 403 -13.44 8.17 -1.99
CA ALA A 403 -14.35 7.23 -1.35
C ALA A 403 -13.91 7.01 0.10
N LEU A 404 -14.89 6.93 1.01
CA LEU A 404 -14.66 6.70 2.43
C LEU A 404 -15.48 5.48 2.91
N PRO A 405 -15.14 4.89 4.05
CA PRO A 405 -15.96 3.84 4.67
C PRO A 405 -17.42 4.28 4.89
N ASP A 406 -18.31 3.31 5.06
CA ASP A 406 -19.71 3.49 5.43
C ASP A 406 -20.53 4.39 4.48
N GLY A 407 -20.14 4.46 3.21
CA GLY A 407 -20.85 5.25 2.19
C GLY A 407 -20.60 6.75 2.25
N TYR A 408 -19.63 7.20 3.00
CA TYR A 408 -19.20 8.60 3.00
C TYR A 408 -18.28 8.90 1.81
N ALA A 409 -18.16 10.19 1.49
CA ALA A 409 -17.20 10.68 0.50
C ALA A 409 -16.65 12.06 0.90
N LEU A 410 -15.44 12.34 0.42
CA LEU A 410 -14.79 13.64 0.51
C LEU A 410 -14.58 14.18 -0.91
N LEU A 411 -15.08 15.40 -1.16
CA LEU A 411 -14.76 16.16 -2.36
C LEU A 411 -13.78 17.27 -2.02
N GLN A 412 -12.71 17.42 -2.82
CA GLN A 412 -11.79 18.54 -2.72
C GLN A 412 -11.84 19.34 -4.02
N TYR A 413 -12.00 20.63 -3.89
CA TYR A 413 -12.12 21.59 -4.98
C TYR A 413 -10.81 22.36 -5.09
N ASN A 414 -10.23 22.39 -6.27
CA ASN A 414 -8.95 23.03 -6.52
C ASN A 414 -9.08 24.18 -7.50
N ASP A 415 -8.25 25.20 -7.33
CA ASP A 415 -8.11 26.34 -8.26
C ASP A 415 -7.27 25.97 -9.50
N GLU A 416 -6.93 26.98 -10.31
CA GLU A 416 -6.11 26.86 -11.51
C GLU A 416 -4.66 26.42 -11.24
N ASN A 417 -4.17 26.59 -10.00
CA ASN A 417 -2.83 26.19 -9.56
C ASN A 417 -2.81 24.81 -8.90
N TYR A 418 -3.95 24.12 -8.85
CA TYR A 418 -4.19 22.87 -8.10
C TYR A 418 -4.11 23.02 -6.59
N ASP A 419 -4.25 24.25 -6.07
CA ASP A 419 -4.38 24.47 -4.63
C ASP A 419 -5.82 24.21 -4.19
N THR A 420 -6.01 23.45 -3.11
CA THR A 420 -7.35 23.16 -2.57
C THR A 420 -7.96 24.43 -1.97
N ILE A 421 -9.08 24.85 -2.53
CA ILE A 421 -9.84 26.03 -2.09
C ILE A 421 -11.03 25.69 -1.21
N ALA A 422 -11.52 24.45 -1.28
CA ALA A 422 -12.56 23.92 -0.40
C ALA A 422 -12.50 22.39 -0.30
N ALA A 423 -12.92 21.87 0.85
CA ALA A 423 -13.21 20.47 1.08
C ALA A 423 -14.66 20.33 1.54
N GLN A 424 -15.34 19.29 1.09
CA GLN A 424 -16.73 18.99 1.44
C GLN A 424 -16.89 17.51 1.74
N THR A 425 -17.62 17.18 2.80
CA THR A 425 -17.95 15.81 3.16
C THR A 425 -19.41 15.51 2.90
N TYR A 426 -19.68 14.29 2.49
CA TYR A 426 -21.00 13.82 2.13
C TYR A 426 -21.32 12.47 2.76
N GLY A 427 -22.59 12.25 3.04
CA GLY A 427 -23.17 10.98 3.44
C GLY A 427 -24.52 10.78 2.80
N GLY A 428 -25.25 9.73 3.18
CA GLY A 428 -26.56 9.40 2.60
C GLY A 428 -27.60 10.52 2.68
N ASP A 429 -27.49 11.43 3.65
CA ASP A 429 -28.39 12.56 3.85
C ASP A 429 -27.95 13.86 3.10
N GLY A 430 -26.84 13.83 2.39
CA GLY A 430 -26.31 14.97 1.62
C GLY A 430 -25.01 15.57 2.16
N LEU A 431 -24.83 16.87 1.92
CA LEU A 431 -23.70 17.64 2.40
C LEU A 431 -23.71 17.70 3.93
N LEU A 432 -22.63 17.23 4.57
CA LEU A 432 -22.45 17.22 6.02
C LEU A 432 -21.62 18.43 6.46
N TRP A 433 -20.54 18.73 5.75
CA TRP A 433 -19.66 19.83 6.05
C TRP A 433 -19.03 20.42 4.78
N SER A 434 -18.68 21.70 4.85
CA SER A 434 -17.94 22.41 3.82
C SER A 434 -16.98 23.40 4.44
N SER A 435 -15.72 23.39 4.04
CA SER A 435 -14.73 24.39 4.44
C SER A 435 -14.84 25.70 3.64
N ALA A 436 -15.71 25.76 2.63
CA ALA A 436 -15.91 26.96 1.82
C ALA A 436 -16.46 28.10 2.69
N GLY A 437 -15.75 29.25 2.69
CA GLY A 437 -16.16 30.43 3.46
C GLY A 437 -15.85 30.38 4.96
N GLU A 438 -15.16 29.35 5.45
CA GLU A 438 -14.65 29.34 6.82
C GLU A 438 -13.52 30.38 7.01
N ALA A 439 -13.45 30.96 8.21
CA ALA A 439 -12.45 31.97 8.54
C ALA A 439 -11.00 31.41 8.57
N GLU A 440 -10.88 30.12 8.82
CA GLU A 440 -9.63 29.37 8.78
C GLU A 440 -9.71 28.37 7.63
N GLN A 441 -9.05 28.69 6.52
CA GLN A 441 -9.09 27.88 5.31
C GLN A 441 -8.20 26.63 5.46
N TYR A 442 -8.78 25.45 5.23
CA TYR A 442 -8.02 24.23 5.09
C TYR A 442 -7.50 24.11 3.65
N THR A 443 -6.21 23.84 3.51
CA THR A 443 -5.54 23.68 2.22
C THR A 443 -5.52 22.25 1.73
N TYR A 444 -5.96 21.30 2.56
CA TYR A 444 -6.02 19.88 2.24
C TYR A 444 -6.81 19.14 3.32
N ALA A 445 -7.57 18.13 2.92
CA ALA A 445 -8.19 17.18 3.84
C ALA A 445 -8.00 15.74 3.32
N SER A 446 -7.89 14.77 4.21
CA SER A 446 -7.82 13.35 3.85
C SER A 446 -8.40 12.47 4.95
N TYR A 447 -8.77 11.25 4.58
CA TYR A 447 -9.16 10.21 5.53
C TYR A 447 -8.02 9.92 6.51
N LEU A 448 -8.36 9.78 7.78
CA LEU A 448 -7.40 9.48 8.84
C LEU A 448 -7.64 8.10 9.44
N THR A 449 -8.83 7.87 9.97
CA THR A 449 -9.22 6.61 10.62
C THR A 449 -10.73 6.51 10.68
N SER A 450 -11.26 5.33 11.04
CA SER A 450 -12.67 5.13 11.41
C SER A 450 -12.82 5.12 12.92
N THR A 451 -13.97 5.58 13.40
CA THR A 451 -14.39 5.48 14.79
C THR A 451 -15.77 4.83 14.88
N ALA A 452 -16.24 4.55 16.08
CA ALA A 452 -17.62 4.08 16.28
C ALA A 452 -18.69 5.08 15.77
N ASN A 453 -18.31 6.34 15.54
CA ASN A 453 -19.20 7.39 15.05
C ASN A 453 -19.02 7.70 13.55
N GLY A 454 -18.21 6.90 12.84
CA GLY A 454 -17.92 7.06 11.43
C GLY A 454 -16.48 7.50 11.13
N PRO A 455 -16.19 7.81 9.85
CA PRO A 455 -14.86 8.24 9.43
C PRO A 455 -14.43 9.57 10.07
N VAL A 456 -13.12 9.70 10.26
CA VAL A 456 -12.46 10.89 10.79
C VAL A 456 -11.43 11.37 9.79
N LEU A 457 -11.34 12.68 9.61
CA LEU A 457 -10.46 13.32 8.67
C LEU A 457 -9.30 14.02 9.37
N THR A 458 -8.16 14.10 8.71
CA THR A 458 -7.12 15.09 8.98
C THR A 458 -7.27 16.25 8.00
N ALA A 459 -7.24 17.47 8.51
CA ALA A 459 -7.33 18.68 7.71
C ALA A 459 -6.13 19.60 7.98
N ARG A 460 -5.42 19.98 6.93
CA ARG A 460 -4.20 20.78 6.99
C ARG A 460 -4.54 22.27 6.90
N ARG A 461 -3.88 23.04 7.72
CA ARG A 461 -3.83 24.50 7.65
C ARG A 461 -2.39 24.97 7.56
N ASP A 462 -2.13 25.95 6.71
CA ASP A 462 -0.85 26.61 6.66
C ASP A 462 -0.85 27.82 7.61
N SER A 463 0.10 27.85 8.51
CA SER A 463 0.25 28.96 9.42
C SER A 463 1.03 30.11 8.77
N ARG A 464 0.93 31.31 9.33
CA ARG A 464 1.59 32.52 8.80
C ARG A 464 3.12 32.46 8.77
N ASP A 465 3.72 31.55 9.52
CA ASP A 465 5.16 31.30 9.58
C ASP A 465 5.63 30.22 8.59
N GLY A 466 4.70 29.70 7.76
CA GLY A 466 4.98 28.65 6.78
C GLY A 466 4.99 27.23 7.35
N SER A 467 4.64 27.06 8.63
CA SER A 467 4.47 25.72 9.20
C SER A 467 3.08 25.17 8.85
N SER A 468 3.00 23.88 8.58
CA SER A 468 1.72 23.19 8.41
C SER A 468 1.26 22.64 9.75
N LEU A 469 -0.01 22.90 10.09
CA LEU A 469 -0.68 22.36 11.25
C LEU A 469 -1.89 21.53 10.79
N TYR A 470 -2.21 20.51 11.55
CA TYR A 470 -3.28 19.59 11.24
C TYR A 470 -4.32 19.61 12.34
N ASP A 471 -5.58 19.68 11.93
CA ASP A 471 -6.72 19.45 12.80
C ASP A 471 -7.32 18.08 12.47
N VAL A 472 -7.94 17.44 13.44
CA VAL A 472 -8.70 16.21 13.26
C VAL A 472 -10.17 16.57 13.32
N LEU A 473 -10.94 16.18 12.31
CA LEU A 473 -12.35 16.53 12.13
C LEU A 473 -13.19 15.26 12.02
N ASP A 474 -14.42 15.31 12.56
CA ASP A 474 -15.46 14.36 12.17
C ASP A 474 -16.07 14.74 10.79
N MET A 475 -17.03 13.94 10.31
CA MET A 475 -17.66 14.15 9.01
C MET A 475 -18.55 15.40 8.96
N GLU A 476 -19.01 15.90 10.10
CA GLU A 476 -19.76 17.16 10.24
C GLU A 476 -18.85 18.39 10.38
N GLY A 477 -17.52 18.21 10.32
CA GLY A 477 -16.53 19.28 10.44
C GLY A 477 -16.28 19.75 11.88
N ASN A 478 -16.81 19.04 12.88
CA ASN A 478 -16.49 19.36 14.26
C ASN A 478 -15.02 19.02 14.52
N VAL A 479 -14.31 19.96 15.12
CA VAL A 479 -12.90 19.79 15.42
C VAL A 479 -12.73 18.95 16.67
N LEU A 480 -12.24 17.72 16.49
CA LEU A 480 -11.94 16.79 17.58
C LEU A 480 -10.59 17.15 18.22
N LEU A 481 -9.56 17.40 17.41
CA LEU A 481 -8.23 17.78 17.87
C LEU A 481 -7.69 18.95 17.05
N ARG A 482 -6.87 19.80 17.67
CA ARG A 482 -6.33 21.00 17.02
C ARG A 482 -4.82 21.05 17.04
N ARG A 483 -4.26 21.59 15.94
CA ARG A 483 -2.86 22.04 15.85
C ARG A 483 -1.83 20.96 16.10
N LEU A 484 -2.05 19.78 15.56
CA LEU A 484 -1.04 18.75 15.53
C LEU A 484 0.07 19.14 14.53
N GLY A 485 1.32 18.86 14.85
CA GLY A 485 2.45 19.12 13.95
C GLY A 485 2.51 18.12 12.78
N SER A 486 1.93 16.94 12.95
CA SER A 486 1.62 15.97 11.91
C SER A 486 0.50 15.06 12.38
N CYS A 487 -0.25 14.51 11.42
CA CYS A 487 -1.31 13.57 11.70
C CYS A 487 -1.54 12.71 10.45
N TYR A 488 -1.39 11.39 10.55
CA TYR A 488 -1.56 10.46 9.43
C TYR A 488 -1.84 9.04 9.91
N SER A 489 -2.49 8.26 9.08
CA SER A 489 -2.69 6.83 9.30
C SER A 489 -1.58 6.01 8.66
N ILE A 490 -1.34 4.84 9.22
CA ILE A 490 -0.55 3.77 8.60
C ILE A 490 -1.41 2.51 8.52
N ASP A 491 -1.16 1.69 7.50
CA ASP A 491 -1.92 0.46 7.33
C ASP A 491 -1.73 -0.52 8.49
N GLY A 492 -2.85 -1.10 8.94
CA GLY A 492 -2.90 -2.08 10.01
C GLY A 492 -2.95 -1.50 11.41
N LEU A 493 -3.17 -0.18 11.57
CA LEU A 493 -3.59 0.35 12.86
C LEU A 493 -5.05 -0.03 13.13
N PRO A 494 -5.42 -0.30 14.39
CA PRO A 494 -6.81 -0.43 14.80
C PRO A 494 -7.61 0.82 14.44
N ASP A 495 -8.92 0.66 14.34
CA ASP A 495 -9.83 1.80 14.26
C ASP A 495 -9.62 2.75 15.44
N ASP A 496 -9.87 4.03 15.20
CA ASP A 496 -9.66 5.13 16.15
C ASP A 496 -8.18 5.35 16.56
N CYS A 497 -7.22 4.83 15.78
CA CYS A 497 -5.79 5.00 16.04
C CYS A 497 -5.08 5.66 14.85
N PHE A 498 -4.17 6.58 15.14
CA PHE A 498 -3.34 7.25 14.13
C PHE A 498 -2.02 7.75 14.71
N ILE A 499 -1.06 8.01 13.83
CA ILE A 499 0.21 8.65 14.21
C ILE A 499 -0.01 10.15 14.32
N ALA A 500 0.44 10.74 15.44
CA ALA A 500 0.38 12.17 15.67
C ALA A 500 1.69 12.73 16.21
N ARG A 501 1.88 14.04 15.97
CA ARG A 501 2.92 14.85 16.61
C ARG A 501 2.28 16.08 17.24
N GLN A 502 2.56 16.31 18.52
CA GLN A 502 2.11 17.49 19.22
C GLN A 502 3.28 18.10 20.00
N GLY A 503 3.80 19.24 19.53
CA GLY A 503 5.01 19.83 20.08
C GLY A 503 6.23 18.92 19.89
N PHE A 504 6.81 18.46 20.98
CA PHE A 504 7.96 17.55 20.98
C PHE A 504 7.58 16.08 21.19
N ASP A 505 6.32 15.80 21.43
CA ASP A 505 5.81 14.46 21.58
C ASP A 505 5.27 13.94 20.24
N TYR A 506 5.50 12.67 19.96
CA TYR A 506 4.95 11.96 18.82
C TYR A 506 4.66 10.50 19.18
N GLY A 507 3.83 9.84 18.40
CA GLY A 507 3.47 8.43 18.59
C GLY A 507 2.06 8.14 18.13
N LEU A 508 1.41 7.18 18.79
CA LEU A 508 0.03 6.78 18.52
C LEU A 508 -0.94 7.59 19.41
N MET A 509 -2.01 8.06 18.80
CA MET A 509 -3.07 8.83 19.44
C MET A 509 -4.43 8.34 18.97
N ASP A 510 -5.45 8.44 19.80
CA ASP A 510 -6.85 8.23 19.41
C ASP A 510 -7.54 9.57 19.07
N SER A 511 -8.77 9.51 18.52
CA SER A 511 -9.54 10.69 18.14
C SER A 511 -9.97 11.57 19.31
N THR A 512 -9.86 11.10 20.55
CA THR A 512 -10.09 11.89 21.76
C THR A 512 -8.87 12.70 22.18
N GLY A 513 -7.71 12.46 21.54
CA GLY A 513 -6.44 13.10 21.87
C GLY A 513 -5.66 12.40 22.99
N GLN A 514 -6.08 11.19 23.35
CA GLN A 514 -5.33 10.36 24.28
C GLN A 514 -4.14 9.70 23.56
N TRP A 515 -2.96 9.81 24.15
CA TRP A 515 -1.80 9.08 23.68
C TRP A 515 -1.91 7.60 24.06
N LEU A 516 -1.88 6.76 23.04
CA LEU A 516 -1.82 5.30 23.20
C LEU A 516 -0.36 4.82 23.34
N TYR A 517 0.54 5.48 22.62
CA TYR A 517 1.98 5.37 22.76
C TYR A 517 2.62 6.74 22.49
N ARG A 518 3.59 7.13 23.31
CA ARG A 518 4.22 8.44 23.19
C ARG A 518 5.72 8.39 23.42
N GLU A 519 6.46 9.05 22.56
CA GLU A 519 7.87 9.38 22.75
C GLU A 519 8.06 10.90 22.71
N SER A 520 9.04 11.38 23.47
CA SER A 520 9.46 12.78 23.36
C SER A 520 10.81 12.87 22.66
N ILE A 521 10.95 13.81 21.73
CA ILE A 521 12.20 14.04 20.99
C ILE A 521 13.37 14.35 21.93
N PHE A 522 13.10 14.82 23.15
CA PHE A 522 14.12 15.10 24.15
C PHE A 522 14.41 13.95 25.13
N SER A 523 13.67 12.85 25.07
CA SER A 523 13.85 11.73 26.00
C SER A 523 14.78 10.63 25.49
N SER A 524 15.35 10.76 24.31
CA SER A 524 16.45 9.90 23.88
C SER A 524 17.70 10.24 24.67
N PRO A 525 18.22 9.36 25.53
CA PRO A 525 19.57 9.52 26.02
C PRO A 525 20.48 9.42 24.81
N SER A 526 21.10 10.52 24.43
CA SER A 526 22.21 10.49 23.50
C SER A 526 23.38 9.85 24.25
N ASP A 527 23.52 8.53 24.17
CA ASP A 527 24.71 7.83 24.62
C ASP A 527 25.89 8.00 23.65
N ASP A 528 25.75 8.89 22.67
CA ASP A 528 26.89 9.29 21.84
C ASP A 528 26.96 10.83 21.76
N ALA A 529 27.99 11.35 22.39
CA ALA A 529 28.48 12.73 22.25
C ALA A 529 29.08 12.95 20.83
N GLY A 530 28.33 12.72 19.79
CA GLY A 530 28.72 12.95 18.41
C GLY A 530 27.65 13.80 17.70
N GLY A 531 27.91 15.08 17.61
CA GLY A 531 27.18 16.16 16.98
C GLY A 531 26.14 15.80 15.92
N GLY A 532 24.91 15.52 16.35
CA GLY A 532 23.78 15.41 15.46
C GLY A 532 23.18 16.79 15.19
N TYR A 533 23.21 17.22 13.96
CA TYR A 533 22.51 18.43 13.52
C TYR A 533 21.00 18.21 13.65
N LEU A 534 20.35 19.03 14.47
CA LEU A 534 18.90 19.21 14.46
C LEU A 534 18.55 19.99 13.17
N TYR A 535 17.90 19.36 12.24
CA TYR A 535 17.26 20.02 11.10
C TYR A 535 15.78 20.18 11.36
#